data_830209b2a93477996ed9f070bad99edb
#
_entry.id   830209b2a93477996ed9f070bad99edb
#
_cell.length_a   1.000
_cell.length_b   1.000
_cell.length_c   1.000
_cell.angle_alpha   90.00
_cell.angle_beta   90.00
_cell.angle_gamma   90.00
#
_symmetry.space_group_name_H-M   'P 1'
#
loop_
_entity.id
_entity.type
_entity.pdbx_description
1 polymer ?
#
loop_
_entity_poly.entity_id
_entity_poly.type
_entity_poly.pdbx_seq_one_letter_code
_entity_poly.pdbx_strand_id
1 'polypeptide(L)'
;MSITARHEGLFEGTGDYTFHILGCGAIGSSAALQLARMGAVYFHLYDRDTVEDVNIGVSQYIEQDINKEKVDALKGHLLSISRELIIDAHSGDFDEFYFQDH
;
A
#
# COMPACT_ATOMS: atom_id res chain seq x y z
N MET A 1 3.38 11.88 -1.22
CA MET A 1 2.80 10.57 -1.61
C MET A 1 2.83 10.44 -3.13
N SER A 2 3.16 9.29 -3.64
CA SER A 2 2.99 9.02 -5.07
C SER A 2 2.64 7.55 -5.29
N ILE A 3 2.08 7.27 -6.45
CA ILE A 3 1.67 5.93 -6.85
C ILE A 3 2.25 5.66 -8.23
N THR A 4 2.91 4.53 -8.35
CA THR A 4 3.44 4.08 -9.63
C THR A 4 2.77 2.76 -9.99
N ALA A 5 2.36 2.61 -11.23
CA ALA A 5 1.73 1.41 -11.72
C ALA A 5 2.54 0.83 -12.87
N ARG A 6 2.73 -0.49 -12.83
CA ARG A 6 3.42 -1.20 -13.90
C ARG A 6 2.48 -2.28 -14.45
N HIS A 7 2.29 -2.27 -15.75
CA HIS A 7 1.50 -3.29 -16.42
C HIS A 7 2.35 -4.55 -16.62
N GLU A 8 1.85 -5.68 -16.14
CA GLU A 8 2.62 -6.94 -16.16
C GLU A 8 1.91 -8.07 -16.91
N GLY A 9 0.71 -7.82 -17.40
CA GLY A 9 -0.07 -8.82 -18.12
C GLY A 9 -0.22 -8.50 -19.59
N LEU A 10 -0.85 -9.41 -20.29
CA LEU A 10 -1.21 -9.23 -21.69
C LEU A 10 -2.57 -8.59 -21.88
N PHE A 11 -3.36 -8.53 -20.81
CA PHE A 11 -4.70 -7.96 -20.82
C PHE A 11 -4.69 -6.61 -20.10
N GLU A 12 -5.56 -5.72 -20.52
CA GLU A 12 -5.71 -4.42 -19.86
C GLU A 12 -6.74 -4.52 -18.74
N GLY A 13 -6.40 -3.90 -17.61
CA GLY A 13 -7.26 -3.88 -16.44
C GLY A 13 -6.43 -3.67 -15.18
N THR A 14 -7.08 -3.26 -14.08
CA THR A 14 -6.37 -3.00 -12.83
C THR A 14 -5.70 -4.24 -12.27
N GLY A 15 -6.22 -5.43 -12.54
CA GLY A 15 -5.63 -6.69 -12.09
C GLY A 15 -4.30 -7.03 -12.73
N ASP A 16 -3.97 -6.42 -13.87
CA ASP A 16 -2.73 -6.68 -14.59
C ASP A 16 -1.59 -5.73 -14.22
N TYR A 17 -1.86 -4.77 -13.35
CA TYR A 17 -0.86 -3.79 -12.94
C TYR A 17 -0.32 -4.14 -11.56
N THR A 18 0.96 -3.84 -11.36
CA THR A 18 1.56 -3.79 -10.04
C THR A 18 1.61 -2.34 -9.59
N PHE A 19 0.98 -2.03 -8.46
CA PHE A 19 0.91 -0.68 -7.93
C PHE A 19 1.94 -0.50 -6.82
N HIS A 20 2.74 0.54 -6.96
CA HIS A 20 3.71 0.94 -5.94
C HIS A 20 3.16 2.17 -5.22
N ILE A 21 2.85 2.00 -3.95
CA ILE A 21 2.29 3.07 -3.12
C ILE A 21 3.43 3.69 -2.32
N LEU A 22 3.84 4.87 -2.70
CA LEU A 22 4.98 5.57 -2.12
C LEU A 22 4.48 6.53 -1.08
N GLY A 23 4.43 6.07 0.15
CA GLY A 23 3.86 6.78 1.27
C GLY A 23 2.47 6.25 1.62
N CYS A 24 2.31 5.79 2.84
CA CYS A 24 1.07 5.16 3.30
C CYS A 24 0.30 6.03 4.30
N GLY A 25 0.34 7.35 4.09
CA GLY A 25 -0.46 8.29 4.87
C GLY A 25 -1.91 8.33 4.41
N ALA A 26 -2.59 9.44 4.65
CA ALA A 26 -4.02 9.56 4.38
C ALA A 26 -4.35 9.32 2.91
N ILE A 27 -3.65 9.97 2.00
CA ILE A 27 -3.93 9.86 0.57
C ILE A 27 -3.49 8.50 0.04
N GLY A 28 -2.27 8.05 0.39
CA GLY A 28 -1.74 6.77 -0.10
C GLY A 28 -2.55 5.58 0.38
N SER A 29 -2.94 5.55 1.65
CA SER A 29 -3.75 4.46 2.18
C SER A 29 -5.14 4.43 1.55
N SER A 30 -5.76 5.60 1.38
CA SER A 30 -7.08 5.70 0.73
C SER A 30 -7.02 5.23 -0.71
N ALA A 31 -6.00 5.68 -1.45
CA ALA A 31 -5.84 5.29 -2.86
C ALA A 31 -5.63 3.78 -2.99
N ALA A 32 -4.79 3.18 -2.13
CA ALA A 32 -4.54 1.75 -2.17
C ALA A 32 -5.83 0.95 -1.95
N LEU A 33 -6.63 1.34 -0.96
CA LEU A 33 -7.88 0.66 -0.66
C LEU A 33 -8.88 0.78 -1.82
N GLN A 34 -8.95 1.94 -2.45
CA GLN A 34 -9.83 2.12 -3.60
C GLN A 34 -9.36 1.29 -4.80
N LEU A 35 -8.07 1.25 -5.06
CA LEU A 35 -7.51 0.42 -6.14
C LEU A 35 -7.83 -1.05 -5.91
N ALA A 36 -7.72 -1.54 -4.68
CA ALA A 36 -8.07 -2.92 -4.36
C ALA A 36 -9.54 -3.20 -4.64
N ARG A 37 -10.43 -2.27 -4.30
CA ARG A 37 -11.86 -2.40 -4.58
C ARG A 37 -12.17 -2.37 -6.07
N MET A 38 -11.30 -1.75 -6.86
CA MET A 38 -11.45 -1.69 -8.32
C MET A 38 -10.84 -2.89 -9.03
N GLY A 39 -10.30 -3.85 -8.28
CA GLY A 39 -9.77 -5.07 -8.86
C GLY A 39 -8.26 -5.16 -8.92
N ALA A 40 -7.53 -4.19 -8.40
CA ALA A 40 -6.08 -4.29 -8.33
C ALA A 40 -5.69 -5.44 -7.40
N VAL A 41 -4.67 -6.21 -7.77
CA VAL A 41 -4.26 -7.42 -7.05
C VAL A 41 -2.85 -7.30 -6.49
N TYR A 42 -1.94 -6.63 -7.20
CA TYR A 42 -0.52 -6.59 -6.86
C TYR A 42 -0.13 -5.23 -6.32
N PHE A 43 0.43 -5.22 -5.09
CA PHE A 43 0.83 -3.99 -4.42
C PHE A 43 2.21 -4.12 -3.82
N HIS A 44 2.98 -3.04 -3.94
CA HIS A 44 4.16 -2.80 -3.11
C HIS A 44 3.89 -1.53 -2.30
N LEU A 45 4.03 -1.63 -0.99
CA LEU A 45 3.80 -0.53 -0.07
C LEU A 45 5.12 -0.07 0.51
N TYR A 46 5.37 1.24 0.50
CA TYR A 46 6.61 1.83 0.98
C TYR A 46 6.32 2.94 1.98
N ASP A 47 6.77 2.77 3.21
CA ASP A 47 6.72 3.81 4.23
C ASP A 47 7.60 3.38 5.38
N ARG A 48 8.34 4.32 5.98
CA ARG A 48 9.18 4.04 7.13
C ARG A 48 8.50 4.31 8.46
N ASP A 49 7.34 4.95 8.44
CA ASP A 49 6.69 5.43 9.65
C ASP A 49 5.82 4.37 10.31
N THR A 50 5.56 4.58 11.60
CA THR A 50 4.58 3.82 12.35
C THR A 50 3.29 4.61 12.45
N VAL A 51 2.21 3.93 12.74
CA VAL A 51 0.90 4.56 12.96
C VAL A 51 0.90 5.22 14.33
N GLU A 52 0.50 6.49 14.39
CA GLU A 52 0.41 7.27 15.61
C GLU A 52 -1.02 7.74 15.84
N ASP A 53 -1.32 8.23 17.05
CA ASP A 53 -2.64 8.74 17.40
C ASP A 53 -3.16 9.77 16.39
N VAL A 54 -2.28 10.65 15.92
CA VAL A 54 -2.66 11.72 14.98
C VAL A 54 -3.09 11.18 13.62
N ASN A 55 -2.78 9.93 13.32
CA ASN A 55 -3.17 9.31 12.05
C ASN A 55 -4.61 8.79 12.07
N ILE A 56 -5.18 8.62 13.26
CA ILE A 56 -6.53 8.07 13.40
C ILE A 56 -7.54 9.14 13.01
N GLY A 57 -8.50 8.78 12.18
CA GLY A 57 -9.51 9.72 11.72
C GLY A 57 -9.15 10.55 10.51
N VAL A 58 -7.86 10.73 10.22
CA VAL A 58 -7.41 11.45 9.02
C VAL A 58 -6.83 10.52 7.96
N SER A 59 -6.75 9.23 8.28
CA SER A 59 -6.26 8.20 7.37
C SER A 59 -7.14 6.95 7.54
N GLN A 60 -6.73 5.86 6.95
CA GLN A 60 -7.48 4.60 7.01
C GLN A 60 -7.13 3.74 8.24
N TYR A 61 -6.28 4.25 9.12
CA TYR A 61 -5.82 3.48 10.28
C TYR A 61 -6.80 3.61 11.45
N ILE A 62 -6.84 2.57 12.28
CA ILE A 62 -7.70 2.48 13.44
C ILE A 62 -6.85 2.33 14.71
N GLU A 63 -7.46 2.42 15.89
CA GLU A 63 -6.73 2.36 17.15
C GLU A 63 -5.85 1.12 17.30
N GLN A 64 -6.30 -0.03 16.82
CA GLN A 64 -5.51 -1.26 16.89
C GLN A 64 -4.24 -1.19 16.06
N ASP A 65 -4.14 -0.24 15.14
CA ASP A 65 -2.97 -0.06 14.29
C ASP A 65 -1.86 0.76 14.95
N ILE A 66 -2.15 1.45 16.05
CA ILE A 66 -1.16 2.30 16.71
C ILE A 66 0.10 1.49 17.07
N ASN A 67 1.24 2.04 16.76
CA ASN A 67 2.57 1.45 16.92
C ASN A 67 2.94 0.36 15.90
N LYS A 68 2.03 -0.03 15.03
CA LYS A 68 2.40 -0.88 13.90
C LYS A 68 3.06 -0.04 12.80
N GLU A 69 3.90 -0.66 12.00
CA GLU A 69 4.39 0.01 10.80
C GLU A 69 3.22 0.28 9.88
N LYS A 70 3.21 1.48 9.25
CA LYS A 70 2.10 1.85 8.37
C LYS A 70 1.91 0.85 7.24
N VAL A 71 3.01 0.32 6.67
CA VAL A 71 2.92 -0.65 5.59
C VAL A 71 2.25 -1.96 6.05
N ASP A 72 2.53 -2.40 7.28
CA ASP A 72 1.93 -3.62 7.80
C ASP A 72 0.46 -3.43 8.14
N ALA A 73 0.12 -2.29 8.73
CA ALA A 73 -1.26 -1.96 9.05
C ALA A 73 -2.10 -1.87 7.77
N LEU A 74 -1.58 -1.19 6.74
CA LEU A 74 -2.28 -1.05 5.48
C LEU A 74 -2.43 -2.39 4.78
N LYS A 75 -1.40 -3.23 4.82
CA LYS A 75 -1.49 -4.58 4.26
C LYS A 75 -2.64 -5.37 4.90
N GLY A 76 -2.80 -5.26 6.21
CA GLY A 76 -3.90 -5.90 6.91
C GLY A 76 -5.26 -5.42 6.43
N HIS A 77 -5.41 -4.11 6.25
CA HIS A 77 -6.65 -3.54 5.74
C HIS A 77 -6.94 -3.97 4.30
N LEU A 78 -5.91 -4.02 3.45
CA LEU A 78 -6.06 -4.49 2.08
C LEU A 78 -6.50 -5.95 2.03
N LEU A 79 -5.90 -6.80 2.84
CA LEU A 79 -6.26 -8.22 2.91
C LEU A 79 -7.67 -8.43 3.45
N SER A 80 -8.22 -7.46 4.18
CA SER A 80 -9.63 -7.50 4.59
C SER A 80 -10.57 -7.30 3.41
N ILE A 81 -10.11 -6.65 2.34
CA ILE A 81 -10.91 -6.48 1.13
C ILE A 81 -10.90 -7.77 0.32
N SER A 82 -9.73 -8.39 0.16
CA SER A 82 -9.60 -9.64 -0.56
C SER A 82 -8.35 -10.38 -0.10
N ARG A 83 -8.51 -11.65 0.22
CA ARG A 83 -7.39 -12.52 0.63
C ARG A 83 -6.49 -12.88 -0.56
N GLU A 84 -6.94 -12.62 -1.77
CA GLU A 84 -6.19 -12.94 -2.98
C GLU A 84 -5.18 -11.87 -3.35
N LEU A 85 -5.17 -10.74 -2.66
CA LEU A 85 -4.22 -9.67 -2.94
C LEU A 85 -2.80 -10.12 -2.62
N ILE A 86 -1.86 -9.72 -3.46
CA ILE A 86 -0.44 -10.01 -3.30
C ILE A 86 0.24 -8.69 -2.95
N ILE A 87 0.73 -8.60 -1.72
CA ILE A 87 1.19 -7.35 -1.15
C ILE A 87 2.57 -7.53 -0.54
N ASP A 88 3.52 -6.74 -1.01
CA ASP A 88 4.85 -6.66 -0.43
C ASP A 88 4.96 -5.35 0.35
N ALA A 89 5.17 -5.46 1.65
CA ALA A 89 5.29 -4.31 2.54
C ALA A 89 6.77 -4.02 2.80
N HIS A 90 7.18 -2.80 2.50
CA HIS A 90 8.56 -2.35 2.65
C HIS A 90 8.62 -1.22 3.66
N SER A 91 9.29 -1.47 4.79
CA SER A 91 9.42 -0.51 5.87
C SER A 91 10.59 0.45 5.59
N GLY A 92 10.44 1.24 4.55
CA GLY A 92 11.45 2.20 4.12
C GLY A 92 10.94 3.00 2.94
N ASP A 93 11.78 3.89 2.44
CA ASP A 93 11.43 4.68 1.26
C ASP A 93 11.64 3.88 -0.01
N PHE A 94 10.86 4.21 -1.04
CA PHE A 94 10.95 3.54 -2.33
C PHE A 94 12.38 3.52 -2.87
N ASP A 95 13.09 4.63 -2.78
CA ASP A 95 14.45 4.74 -3.32
C ASP A 95 15.41 3.73 -2.70
N GLU A 96 15.24 3.42 -1.41
CA GLU A 96 16.10 2.44 -0.73
C GLU A 96 15.96 1.05 -1.33
N PHE A 97 14.76 0.67 -1.74
CA PHE A 97 14.49 -0.65 -2.28
C PHE A 97 14.69 -0.70 -3.79
N TYR A 98 14.29 0.36 -4.49
CA TYR A 98 14.37 0.41 -5.94
C TYR A 98 15.82 0.36 -6.44
N PHE A 99 16.68 1.18 -5.85
CA PHE A 99 18.07 1.25 -6.29
C PHE A 99 18.91 0.08 -5.79
N GLN A 100 18.50 -0.62 -4.76
CA GLN A 100 19.18 -1.83 -4.31
C GLN A 100 18.96 -3.00 -5.27
N ASP A 101 17.83 -3.05 -5.92
CA ASP A 101 17.46 -4.14 -6.83
C ASP A 101 17.91 -3.87 -8.27
N HIS A 102 18.48 -2.72 -8.50
CA HIS A 102 18.96 -2.31 -9.82
C HIS A 102 20.43 -1.92 -9.75
#